data_4f2b7a47de2a959d39c2ad992b31daca
#
_entry.id   4f2b7a47de2a959d39c2ad992b31daca
#
_cell.length_a   1.000
_cell.length_b   1.000
_cell.length_c   1.000
_cell.angle_alpha   90.00
_cell.angle_beta   90.00
_cell.angle_gamma   90.00
#
_symmetry.space_group_name_H-M   'P 1'
#
loop_
_entity.id
_entity.type
_entity.pdbx_description
1 polymer ?
#
loop_
_entity_poly.entity_id
_entity_poly.type
_entity_poly.pdbx_seq_one_letter_code
_entity_poly.pdbx_strand_id
1 'polypeptide(L)'
;HTDQVVRTFDEKVLSFTIHDNMAYLYNYDYRTQDSQIKVFNLKAGKTERENFITDGTTIRTPYSISVNPYSGNVYITDAYDYKVKGDVLCFSPQGQLIFKLPNVGINSNTVLFRNKASQGNPDENPADPEAGAFANKVLEYNPAPSQYMNTSYTAYEEGFTGIQVLARATELLQDRTTCLFTLGGFGGNITVGFDHTIPNVPGEYDFKIYGNAYYDMYGTLLDKPGGNSEPGIVLVSKDTNGNGLPDDEWYELAGSEYNSPATIRNYEITYYRPTPADGDVKWKDNQGKEGYIYRNTYHTQGSYYPA
;
A
#
# COMPACT_ATOMS: atom_id res chain seq x y z
N HIS A 1 1.40 24.09 4.73
CA HIS A 1 2.31 23.87 3.61
C HIS A 1 1.76 24.59 2.37
N THR A 2 2.60 25.37 1.69
CA THR A 2 2.27 25.99 0.41
C THR A 2 2.91 25.15 -0.67
N ASP A 3 2.14 24.71 -1.67
CA ASP A 3 2.62 23.93 -2.83
C ASP A 3 3.40 24.82 -3.82
N GLN A 4 4.35 25.60 -3.29
CA GLN A 4 5.17 26.47 -4.10
C GLN A 4 6.53 25.82 -4.37
N VAL A 5 6.95 25.85 -5.64
CA VAL A 5 8.32 25.49 -6.02
C VAL A 5 9.26 26.51 -5.42
N VAL A 6 10.01 26.08 -4.39
CA VAL A 6 10.97 26.98 -3.70
C VAL A 6 12.28 27.06 -4.49
N ARG A 7 12.69 25.97 -5.14
CA ARG A 7 13.94 25.89 -5.89
C ARG A 7 13.92 24.74 -6.89
N THR A 8 14.58 24.92 -8.03
CA THR A 8 14.84 23.88 -9.02
C THR A 8 16.33 23.63 -9.18
N PHE A 9 16.70 22.37 -9.49
CA PHE A 9 18.08 21.96 -9.73
C PHE A 9 18.15 21.24 -11.07
N ASP A 10 19.25 21.44 -11.82
CA ASP A 10 19.47 20.78 -13.10
C ASP A 10 20.17 19.43 -12.88
N GLU A 11 19.41 18.47 -12.37
CA GLU A 11 19.86 17.09 -12.11
C GLU A 11 18.91 16.08 -12.77
N LYS A 12 19.48 15.06 -13.40
CA LYS A 12 18.69 13.94 -13.93
C LYS A 12 18.42 12.94 -12.82
N VAL A 13 17.15 12.63 -12.58
CA VAL A 13 16.70 11.79 -11.48
C VAL A 13 15.61 10.84 -11.92
N LEU A 14 15.77 9.55 -11.73
CA LEU A 14 14.71 8.54 -11.88
C LEU A 14 13.96 8.30 -10.57
N SER A 15 14.69 8.29 -9.45
CA SER A 15 14.12 8.14 -8.11
C SER A 15 14.99 8.88 -7.11
N PHE A 16 14.40 9.27 -5.99
CA PHE A 16 15.15 9.94 -4.92
C PHE A 16 14.52 9.68 -3.55
N THR A 17 15.33 9.88 -2.53
CA THR A 17 14.88 9.98 -1.14
C THR A 17 15.63 11.10 -0.44
N ILE A 18 15.03 11.68 0.60
CA ILE A 18 15.59 12.82 1.31
C ILE A 18 15.72 12.49 2.80
N HIS A 19 16.85 12.84 3.38
CA HIS A 19 17.11 12.80 4.81
C HIS A 19 18.06 13.92 5.19
N ASP A 20 17.74 14.69 6.21
CA ASP A 20 18.56 15.79 6.79
C ASP A 20 19.16 16.76 5.75
N ASN A 21 18.36 17.28 4.84
CA ASN A 21 18.78 18.14 3.71
C ASN A 21 19.69 17.45 2.67
N MET A 22 19.93 16.15 2.77
CA MET A 22 20.62 15.37 1.75
C MET A 22 19.59 14.62 0.91
N ALA A 23 19.66 14.80 -0.39
CA ALA A 23 18.92 14.01 -1.34
C ALA A 23 19.83 12.94 -1.95
N TYR A 24 19.40 11.71 -1.89
CA TYR A 24 20.04 10.58 -2.56
C TYR A 24 19.33 10.40 -3.88
N LEU A 25 20.02 10.76 -4.96
CA LEU A 25 19.47 10.83 -6.32
C LEU A 25 19.91 9.63 -7.12
N TYR A 26 18.97 8.79 -7.50
CA TYR A 26 19.24 7.65 -8.38
C TYR A 26 18.98 8.03 -9.84
N ASN A 27 19.93 7.74 -10.70
CA ASN A 27 19.81 7.83 -12.15
C ASN A 27 20.29 6.53 -12.82
N TYR A 28 19.72 6.21 -13.98
CA TYR A 28 20.09 5.06 -14.79
C TYR A 28 20.11 5.45 -16.26
N ASP A 29 21.22 5.18 -16.94
CA ASP A 29 21.31 5.36 -18.39
C ASP A 29 21.03 4.03 -19.10
N TYR A 30 19.88 3.92 -19.73
CA TYR A 30 19.44 2.70 -20.43
C TYR A 30 20.30 2.34 -21.63
N ARG A 31 21.12 3.27 -22.17
CA ARG A 31 21.99 3.02 -23.33
C ARG A 31 23.31 2.42 -22.91
N THR A 32 23.89 2.89 -21.82
CA THR A 32 25.18 2.41 -21.29
C THR A 32 24.98 1.34 -20.20
N GLN A 33 23.77 1.21 -19.68
CA GLN A 33 23.41 0.38 -18.53
C GLN A 33 24.14 0.80 -17.24
N ASP A 34 24.58 2.06 -17.18
CA ASP A 34 25.23 2.62 -16.02
C ASP A 34 24.18 3.13 -15.01
N SER A 35 24.40 2.81 -13.76
CA SER A 35 23.63 3.32 -12.64
C SER A 35 24.49 4.24 -11.77
N GLN A 36 23.90 5.35 -11.35
CA GLN A 36 24.59 6.30 -10.50
C GLN A 36 23.67 6.73 -9.36
N ILE A 37 24.20 6.76 -8.15
CA ILE A 37 23.53 7.32 -6.99
C ILE A 37 24.39 8.46 -6.46
N LYS A 38 23.88 9.68 -6.62
CA LYS A 38 24.53 10.90 -6.12
C LYS A 38 23.98 11.28 -4.76
N VAL A 39 24.78 11.97 -3.96
CA VAL A 39 24.33 12.65 -2.75
C VAL A 39 24.36 14.15 -3.01
N PHE A 40 23.20 14.77 -2.97
CA PHE A 40 23.00 16.18 -3.26
C PHE A 40 22.58 16.93 -2.00
N ASN A 41 23.26 18.03 -1.70
CA ASN A 41 22.93 18.88 -0.55
C ASN A 41 21.90 19.92 -0.98
N LEU A 42 20.67 19.76 -0.54
CA LEU A 42 19.54 20.63 -0.87
C LEU A 42 19.73 22.06 -0.35
N LYS A 43 20.34 22.22 0.83
CA LYS A 43 20.60 23.53 1.42
C LYS A 43 21.71 24.27 0.68
N ALA A 44 22.80 23.59 0.37
CA ALA A 44 23.92 24.18 -0.38
C ALA A 44 23.63 24.28 -1.89
N GLY A 45 22.72 23.47 -2.42
CA GLY A 45 22.37 23.42 -3.85
C GLY A 45 23.46 22.86 -4.71
N LYS A 46 24.22 21.89 -4.22
CA LYS A 46 25.33 21.28 -4.95
C LYS A 46 25.47 19.78 -4.62
N THR A 47 26.07 19.03 -5.51
CA THR A 47 26.45 17.63 -5.29
C THR A 47 27.55 17.57 -4.22
N GLU A 48 27.34 16.79 -3.19
CA GLU A 48 28.32 16.48 -2.14
C GLU A 48 29.18 15.25 -2.53
N ARG A 49 28.53 14.24 -3.14
CA ARG A 49 29.22 13.04 -3.62
C ARG A 49 28.63 12.61 -4.95
N GLU A 50 29.47 12.42 -5.94
CA GLU A 50 29.06 11.93 -7.28
C GLU A 50 28.70 10.44 -7.25
N ASN A 51 29.29 9.66 -6.33
CA ASN A 51 28.95 8.27 -6.11
C ASN A 51 28.70 8.03 -4.62
N PHE A 52 27.50 7.53 -4.30
CA PHE A 52 27.14 7.20 -2.94
C PHE A 52 27.90 5.97 -2.41
N ILE A 53 27.99 4.90 -3.23
CA ILE A 53 28.65 3.64 -2.85
C ILE A 53 30.16 3.83 -2.85
N THR A 54 30.81 3.55 -1.71
CA THR A 54 32.23 3.84 -1.49
C THR A 54 33.10 2.61 -1.29
N ASP A 55 32.51 1.41 -1.15
CA ASP A 55 33.21 0.16 -0.87
C ASP A 55 33.33 -0.78 -2.07
N GLY A 56 32.95 -0.32 -3.26
CA GLY A 56 32.98 -1.12 -4.49
C GLY A 56 31.81 -2.10 -4.65
N THR A 57 30.82 -2.07 -3.75
CA THR A 57 29.59 -2.86 -3.93
C THR A 57 28.90 -2.49 -5.23
N THR A 58 28.53 -3.49 -6.02
CA THR A 58 27.79 -3.31 -7.26
C THR A 58 26.34 -3.71 -7.09
N ILE A 59 25.45 -2.91 -7.69
CA ILE A 59 24.01 -3.18 -7.78
C ILE A 59 23.69 -3.29 -9.26
N ARG A 60 23.11 -4.40 -9.70
CA ARG A 60 22.87 -4.67 -11.12
C ARG A 60 21.81 -3.76 -11.70
N THR A 61 20.68 -3.65 -11.01
CA THR A 61 19.55 -2.85 -11.45
C THR A 61 18.89 -2.21 -10.24
N PRO A 62 19.44 -1.07 -9.74
CA PRO A 62 18.80 -0.34 -8.67
C PRO A 62 17.37 0.03 -9.06
N TYR A 63 16.40 -0.27 -8.19
CA TYR A 63 14.98 -0.09 -8.49
C TYR A 63 14.32 0.94 -7.58
N SER A 64 14.65 0.90 -6.29
CA SER A 64 14.20 1.92 -5.34
C SER A 64 15.31 2.31 -4.38
N ILE A 65 15.17 3.49 -3.80
CA ILE A 65 16.05 4.00 -2.76
C ILE A 65 15.22 4.58 -1.62
N SER A 66 15.56 4.21 -0.38
CA SER A 66 14.88 4.66 0.84
C SER A 66 15.92 4.94 1.93
N VAL A 67 15.70 5.95 2.74
CA VAL A 67 16.57 6.23 3.91
C VAL A 67 15.79 5.95 5.18
N ASN A 68 16.42 5.22 6.10
CA ASN A 68 15.88 5.03 7.43
C ASN A 68 15.95 6.36 8.20
N PRO A 69 14.81 6.95 8.58
CA PRO A 69 14.77 8.28 9.20
C PRO A 69 15.42 8.33 10.59
N TYR A 70 15.64 7.16 11.22
CA TYR A 70 16.21 7.06 12.58
C TYR A 70 17.71 6.82 12.58
N SER A 71 18.24 6.09 11.61
CA SER A 71 19.67 5.73 11.55
C SER A 71 20.43 6.44 10.43
N GLY A 72 19.73 7.03 9.46
CA GLY A 72 20.32 7.55 8.24
C GLY A 72 20.83 6.49 7.27
N ASN A 73 20.66 5.18 7.57
CA ASN A 73 21.07 4.10 6.67
C ASN A 73 20.24 4.11 5.40
N VAL A 74 20.90 3.86 4.28
CA VAL A 74 20.31 3.90 2.94
C VAL A 74 20.03 2.49 2.46
N TYR A 75 18.80 2.24 2.05
CA TYR A 75 18.35 0.96 1.53
C TYR A 75 18.09 1.07 0.04
N ILE A 76 18.68 0.17 -0.72
CA ILE A 76 18.56 0.12 -2.18
C ILE A 76 18.08 -1.27 -2.56
N THR A 77 17.05 -1.35 -3.40
CA THR A 77 16.58 -2.61 -3.94
C THR A 77 17.23 -2.89 -5.29
N ASP A 78 17.66 -4.13 -5.52
CA ASP A 78 18.19 -4.60 -6.79
C ASP A 78 17.16 -5.51 -7.47
N ALA A 79 16.60 -5.09 -8.59
CA ALA A 79 15.58 -5.82 -9.33
C ALA A 79 16.15 -6.82 -10.35
N TYR A 80 17.47 -6.91 -10.48
CA TYR A 80 18.17 -7.78 -11.44
C TYR A 80 17.66 -7.59 -12.90
N ASP A 81 16.82 -8.52 -13.35
CA ASP A 81 16.25 -8.53 -14.70
C ASP A 81 14.72 -8.32 -14.72
N TYR A 82 14.15 -7.88 -13.58
CA TYR A 82 12.70 -7.67 -13.36
C TYR A 82 11.84 -8.94 -13.38
N LYS A 83 12.44 -10.13 -13.48
CA LYS A 83 11.74 -11.42 -13.59
C LYS A 83 12.01 -12.37 -12.43
N VAL A 84 13.11 -12.17 -11.74
CA VAL A 84 13.51 -12.97 -10.58
C VAL A 84 13.35 -12.16 -9.29
N LYS A 85 13.37 -12.85 -8.15
CA LYS A 85 13.40 -12.18 -6.86
C LYS A 85 14.68 -11.37 -6.73
N GLY A 86 14.51 -10.10 -6.41
CA GLY A 86 15.61 -9.17 -6.18
C GLY A 86 16.10 -9.17 -4.73
N ASP A 87 17.04 -8.30 -4.45
CA ASP A 87 17.68 -8.17 -3.14
C ASP A 87 17.41 -6.78 -2.55
N VAL A 88 17.57 -6.65 -1.24
CA VAL A 88 17.69 -5.37 -0.53
C VAL A 88 19.08 -5.23 0.04
N LEU A 89 19.75 -4.14 -0.28
CA LEU A 89 21.07 -3.80 0.25
C LEU A 89 20.92 -2.61 1.21
N CYS A 90 21.53 -2.73 2.38
CA CYS A 90 21.58 -1.67 3.39
C CYS A 90 22.98 -1.11 3.46
N PHE A 91 23.11 0.19 3.30
CA PHE A 91 24.38 0.93 3.37
C PHE A 91 24.38 1.90 4.55
N SER A 92 25.55 2.15 5.10
CA SER A 92 25.77 3.27 6.02
C SER A 92 25.54 4.63 5.31
N PRO A 93 25.35 5.73 6.03
CA PRO A 93 25.30 7.07 5.44
C PRO A 93 26.59 7.43 4.65
N GLN A 94 27.71 6.74 4.92
CA GLN A 94 28.99 6.90 4.22
C GLN A 94 29.07 6.09 2.94
N GLY A 95 28.08 5.21 2.66
CA GLY A 95 28.02 4.42 1.44
C GLY A 95 28.76 3.08 1.51
N GLN A 96 28.95 2.55 2.72
CA GLN A 96 29.54 1.23 2.94
C GLN A 96 28.43 0.21 3.19
N LEU A 97 28.48 -0.94 2.56
CA LEU A 97 27.50 -2.01 2.72
C LEU A 97 27.53 -2.55 4.16
N ILE A 98 26.37 -2.54 4.81
CA ILE A 98 26.18 -3.11 6.15
C ILE A 98 25.71 -4.55 6.03
N PHE A 99 24.67 -4.79 5.21
CA PHE A 99 24.16 -6.14 4.93
C PHE A 99 23.39 -6.18 3.61
N LYS A 100 23.16 -7.39 3.14
CA LYS A 100 22.34 -7.70 1.98
C LYS A 100 21.31 -8.77 2.35
N LEU A 101 20.04 -8.50 2.05
CA LEU A 101 18.93 -9.45 2.18
C LEU A 101 18.60 -9.99 0.79
N PRO A 102 18.87 -11.27 0.50
CA PRO A 102 18.61 -11.85 -0.80
C PRO A 102 17.14 -12.30 -0.94
N ASN A 103 16.66 -12.35 -2.18
CA ASN A 103 15.38 -12.95 -2.55
C ASN A 103 14.14 -12.34 -1.87
N VAL A 104 14.13 -11.04 -1.62
CA VAL A 104 13.05 -10.35 -0.89
C VAL A 104 11.76 -10.19 -1.68
N GLY A 105 11.80 -10.21 -3.02
CA GLY A 105 10.62 -10.10 -3.88
C GLY A 105 10.98 -9.68 -5.30
N ILE A 106 10.02 -9.81 -6.24
CA ILE A 106 10.18 -9.31 -7.61
C ILE A 106 9.82 -7.82 -7.61
N ASN A 107 10.72 -6.96 -8.11
CA ASN A 107 10.52 -5.52 -8.21
C ASN A 107 10.13 -4.85 -6.88
N SER A 108 10.77 -5.25 -5.79
CA SER A 108 10.57 -4.62 -4.47
C SER A 108 10.90 -3.13 -4.55
N ASN A 109 9.91 -2.26 -4.34
CA ASN A 109 10.05 -0.82 -4.60
C ASN A 109 9.96 0.06 -3.36
N THR A 110 9.75 -0.51 -2.18
CA THR A 110 9.58 0.28 -0.95
C THR A 110 10.18 -0.45 0.25
N VAL A 111 10.94 0.27 1.05
CA VAL A 111 11.39 -0.17 2.39
C VAL A 111 10.74 0.75 3.42
N LEU A 112 9.99 0.15 4.33
CA LEU A 112 9.34 0.86 5.43
C LEU A 112 10.15 0.70 6.71
N PHE A 113 10.25 1.79 7.48
CA PHE A 113 11.02 1.82 8.71
C PHE A 113 10.09 2.05 9.89
N ARG A 114 10.23 1.20 10.91
CA ARG A 114 9.54 1.34 12.17
C ARG A 114 10.54 1.71 13.26
N ASN A 115 10.23 2.75 14.03
CA ASN A 115 11.01 3.04 15.25
C ASN A 115 10.55 2.07 16.37
N LYS A 116 11.47 1.25 16.85
CA LYS A 116 11.21 0.37 17.99
C LYS A 116 11.13 1.11 19.33
N ALA A 117 11.44 2.41 19.36
CA ALA A 117 11.61 3.21 20.56
C ALA A 117 10.54 4.30 20.78
N SER A 118 9.35 4.21 20.14
CA SER A 118 8.24 5.05 20.62
C SER A 118 7.81 4.53 22.00
N GLN A 119 8.26 5.18 23.05
CA GLN A 119 7.72 4.95 24.38
C GLN A 119 6.26 5.41 24.35
N GLY A 120 5.36 4.44 24.29
CA GLY A 120 3.93 4.66 24.44
C GLY A 120 3.62 5.42 25.75
N ASN A 121 2.51 6.10 25.75
CA ASN A 121 1.90 6.67 26.95
C ASN A 121 1.92 5.60 28.07
N PRO A 122 2.38 5.91 29.29
CA PRO A 122 2.49 4.93 30.38
C PRO A 122 1.17 4.26 30.79
N ASP A 123 0.03 4.75 30.29
CA ASP A 123 -1.29 4.13 30.49
C ASP A 123 -1.68 3.15 29.37
N GLU A 124 -0.89 3.04 28.29
CA GLU A 124 -1.09 2.05 27.25
C GLU A 124 -0.16 0.86 27.47
N ASN A 125 -0.73 -0.34 27.40
CA ASN A 125 -0.03 -1.61 27.50
C ASN A 125 1.28 -1.56 26.68
N PRO A 126 2.47 -1.84 27.27
CA PRO A 126 3.72 -1.70 26.53
C PRO A 126 3.66 -2.52 25.25
N ALA A 127 4.05 -1.91 24.14
CA ALA A 127 4.05 -2.58 22.84
C ALA A 127 4.76 -3.93 22.99
N ASP A 128 4.05 -5.00 22.67
CA ASP A 128 4.62 -6.35 22.67
C ASP A 128 5.89 -6.32 21.80
N PRO A 129 7.07 -6.65 22.32
CA PRO A 129 8.31 -6.63 21.55
C PRO A 129 8.29 -7.59 20.36
N GLU A 130 7.34 -8.52 20.32
CA GLU A 130 7.11 -9.43 19.21
C GLU A 130 6.00 -8.96 18.26
N ALA A 131 5.34 -7.83 18.56
CA ALA A 131 4.25 -7.29 17.74
C ALA A 131 4.67 -7.02 16.29
N GLY A 132 3.91 -7.56 15.36
CA GLY A 132 4.13 -7.38 13.92
C GLY A 132 3.82 -5.95 13.46
N ALA A 133 4.57 -5.42 12.48
CA ALA A 133 4.30 -4.09 11.91
C ALA A 133 3.02 -4.03 11.07
N PHE A 134 2.28 -5.14 10.92
CA PHE A 134 1.18 -5.27 9.98
C PHE A 134 -0.02 -5.94 10.63
N ALA A 135 -1.20 -5.69 10.08
CA ALA A 135 -2.36 -6.50 10.37
C ALA A 135 -2.04 -7.99 10.11
N ASN A 136 -2.42 -8.85 11.03
CA ASN A 136 -2.05 -10.26 11.04
C ASN A 136 -3.23 -11.22 10.97
N LYS A 137 -4.45 -10.72 11.05
CA LYS A 137 -5.68 -11.51 10.96
C LYS A 137 -6.77 -10.74 10.20
N VAL A 138 -7.63 -11.49 9.54
CA VAL A 138 -8.90 -11.01 8.99
C VAL A 138 -10.02 -11.50 9.91
N LEU A 139 -10.80 -10.56 10.43
CA LEU A 139 -11.93 -10.82 11.32
C LEU A 139 -13.24 -10.93 10.55
N GLU A 140 -13.38 -10.12 9.49
CA GLU A 140 -14.51 -10.14 8.58
C GLU A 140 -14.06 -9.85 7.16
N TYR A 141 -14.70 -10.48 6.18
CA TYR A 141 -14.49 -10.21 4.76
C TYR A 141 -15.79 -10.35 4.01
N ASN A 142 -16.34 -9.23 3.58
CA ASN A 142 -17.63 -9.12 2.91
C ASN A 142 -17.46 -8.37 1.59
N PRO A 143 -16.89 -8.97 0.54
CA PRO A 143 -16.73 -8.29 -0.73
C PRO A 143 -18.07 -8.12 -1.44
N ALA A 144 -18.24 -6.96 -2.09
CA ALA A 144 -19.37 -6.72 -2.95
C ALA A 144 -19.14 -7.27 -4.37
N PRO A 145 -20.20 -7.52 -5.16
CA PRO A 145 -20.07 -7.99 -6.53
C PRO A 145 -19.16 -7.10 -7.39
N SER A 146 -18.27 -7.70 -8.17
CA SER A 146 -17.40 -7.01 -9.12
C SER A 146 -16.81 -7.95 -10.17
N GLN A 147 -16.15 -7.38 -11.17
CA GLN A 147 -15.42 -8.13 -12.19
C GLN A 147 -14.23 -8.96 -11.64
N TYR A 148 -13.79 -8.73 -10.41
CA TYR A 148 -12.70 -9.47 -9.77
C TYR A 148 -13.18 -10.51 -8.77
N MET A 149 -14.50 -10.68 -8.60
CA MET A 149 -15.04 -11.74 -7.76
C MET A 149 -14.74 -13.14 -8.33
N ASN A 150 -14.56 -14.10 -7.43
CA ASN A 150 -14.24 -15.49 -7.77
C ASN A 150 -12.99 -15.63 -8.66
N THR A 151 -11.99 -14.79 -8.39
CA THR A 151 -10.66 -14.82 -9.00
C THR A 151 -9.59 -14.96 -7.91
N SER A 152 -8.31 -14.99 -8.29
CA SER A 152 -7.18 -15.02 -7.34
C SER A 152 -7.08 -13.79 -6.43
N TYR A 153 -7.83 -12.72 -6.72
CA TYR A 153 -7.89 -11.50 -5.89
C TYR A 153 -8.96 -11.57 -4.79
N THR A 154 -9.62 -12.69 -4.62
CA THR A 154 -10.64 -12.89 -3.58
C THR A 154 -10.35 -14.14 -2.76
N ALA A 155 -10.79 -14.16 -1.51
CA ALA A 155 -10.70 -15.34 -0.65
C ALA A 155 -11.84 -16.35 -0.87
N TYR A 156 -12.82 -16.01 -1.68
CA TYR A 156 -13.95 -16.89 -1.97
C TYR A 156 -13.61 -17.93 -3.03
N GLU A 157 -13.84 -19.20 -2.68
CA GLU A 157 -13.86 -20.33 -3.62
C GLU A 157 -15.15 -21.12 -3.42
N GLU A 158 -15.63 -21.77 -4.47
CA GLU A 158 -16.86 -22.56 -4.41
C GLU A 158 -16.75 -23.66 -3.33
N GLY A 159 -17.73 -23.73 -2.46
CA GLY A 159 -17.78 -24.69 -1.36
C GLY A 159 -17.03 -24.30 -0.08
N PHE A 160 -16.37 -23.14 -0.05
CA PHE A 160 -15.74 -22.66 1.17
C PHE A 160 -16.79 -22.30 2.24
N THR A 161 -16.51 -22.71 3.49
CA THR A 161 -17.19 -22.20 4.68
C THR A 161 -16.67 -20.81 5.03
N GLY A 162 -17.43 -20.02 5.81
CA GLY A 162 -16.97 -18.72 6.29
C GLY A 162 -15.60 -18.76 6.99
N ILE A 163 -15.32 -19.82 7.78
CA ILE A 163 -14.02 -20.02 8.44
C ILE A 163 -12.90 -20.18 7.40
N GLN A 164 -13.12 -20.95 6.35
CA GLN A 164 -12.14 -21.15 5.29
C GLN A 164 -11.90 -19.86 4.49
N VAL A 165 -12.94 -19.07 4.26
CA VAL A 165 -12.82 -17.76 3.62
C VAL A 165 -11.96 -16.82 4.46
N LEU A 166 -12.18 -16.74 5.78
CA LEU A 166 -11.37 -15.88 6.67
C LEU A 166 -9.92 -16.36 6.78
N ALA A 167 -9.70 -17.68 6.84
CA ALA A 167 -8.35 -18.24 6.83
C ALA A 167 -7.61 -17.89 5.53
N ARG A 168 -8.26 -18.06 4.38
CA ARG A 168 -7.71 -17.69 3.08
C ARG A 168 -7.47 -16.19 2.94
N ALA A 169 -8.40 -15.36 3.43
CA ALA A 169 -8.25 -13.91 3.45
C ALA A 169 -7.03 -13.50 4.32
N THR A 170 -6.80 -14.18 5.45
CA THR A 170 -5.64 -13.93 6.29
C THR A 170 -4.34 -14.31 5.59
N GLU A 171 -4.28 -15.44 4.88
CA GLU A 171 -3.12 -15.81 4.08
C GLU A 171 -2.81 -14.75 3.00
N LEU A 172 -3.84 -14.32 2.27
CA LEU A 172 -3.71 -13.28 1.24
C LEU A 172 -3.24 -11.94 1.84
N LEU A 173 -3.76 -11.57 3.01
CA LEU A 173 -3.33 -10.36 3.71
C LEU A 173 -1.85 -10.44 4.13
N GLN A 174 -1.36 -11.62 4.47
CA GLN A 174 0.04 -11.83 4.87
C GLN A 174 1.01 -11.83 3.69
N ASP A 175 0.57 -12.16 2.49
CA ASP A 175 1.37 -11.99 1.26
C ASP A 175 1.34 -10.54 0.78
N ARG A 176 2.17 -9.72 1.42
CA ARG A 176 2.20 -8.25 1.27
C ARG A 176 2.93 -7.76 0.03
N THR A 177 3.51 -8.65 -0.76
CA THR A 177 4.41 -8.26 -1.84
C THR A 177 3.78 -8.34 -3.21
N THR A 178 2.78 -9.20 -3.40
CA THR A 178 2.21 -9.50 -4.72
C THR A 178 0.69 -9.53 -4.75
N CYS A 179 0.01 -9.47 -3.60
CA CYS A 179 -1.42 -9.68 -3.53
C CYS A 179 -2.21 -8.38 -3.56
N LEU A 180 -3.03 -8.23 -4.59
CA LEU A 180 -4.18 -7.33 -4.57
C LEU A 180 -5.36 -8.10 -3.96
N PHE A 181 -6.00 -7.47 -2.97
CA PHE A 181 -7.13 -8.04 -2.28
C PHE A 181 -8.38 -7.24 -2.62
N THR A 182 -9.31 -7.84 -3.38
CA THR A 182 -10.48 -7.11 -3.83
C THR A 182 -11.56 -7.02 -2.75
N LEU A 183 -12.07 -5.81 -2.52
CA LEU A 183 -13.30 -5.58 -1.76
C LEU A 183 -14.53 -5.58 -2.68
N GLY A 184 -14.32 -5.61 -3.99
CA GLY A 184 -15.39 -5.55 -4.97
C GLY A 184 -15.96 -4.17 -5.17
N GLY A 185 -17.26 -4.10 -5.44
CA GLY A 185 -17.99 -2.86 -5.63
C GLY A 185 -18.31 -2.12 -4.34
N PHE A 186 -19.19 -1.14 -4.44
CA PHE A 186 -19.61 -0.32 -3.30
C PHE A 186 -20.20 -1.18 -2.16
N GLY A 187 -19.80 -0.87 -0.94
CA GLY A 187 -20.23 -1.58 0.28
C GLY A 187 -19.36 -2.80 0.65
N GLY A 188 -18.46 -3.24 -0.24
CA GLY A 188 -17.52 -4.28 0.10
C GLY A 188 -16.56 -3.83 1.19
N ASN A 189 -16.30 -4.71 2.18
CA ASN A 189 -15.50 -4.36 3.34
C ASN A 189 -14.64 -5.53 3.83
N ILE A 190 -13.62 -5.18 4.59
CA ILE A 190 -12.75 -6.09 5.31
C ILE A 190 -12.48 -5.52 6.70
N THR A 191 -12.58 -6.35 7.72
CA THR A 191 -12.16 -6.02 9.09
C THR A 191 -10.88 -6.79 9.38
N VAL A 192 -9.83 -6.06 9.73
CA VAL A 192 -8.52 -6.62 10.06
C VAL A 192 -8.17 -6.36 11.50
N GLY A 193 -7.42 -7.26 12.11
CA GLY A 193 -6.91 -7.12 13.46
C GLY A 193 -5.38 -7.11 13.49
N PHE A 194 -4.87 -6.59 14.58
CA PHE A 194 -3.44 -6.55 14.91
C PHE A 194 -3.19 -7.42 16.15
N ASP A 195 -1.96 -7.82 16.35
CA ASP A 195 -1.51 -8.54 17.55
C ASP A 195 -1.22 -7.61 18.74
N HIS A 196 -1.42 -6.32 18.53
CA HIS A 196 -1.16 -5.27 19.52
C HIS A 196 -2.11 -4.08 19.30
N THR A 197 -2.21 -3.21 20.30
CA THR A 197 -2.89 -1.93 20.18
C THR A 197 -2.05 -0.97 19.32
N ILE A 198 -2.66 -0.33 18.33
CA ILE A 198 -2.02 0.73 17.55
C ILE A 198 -1.96 1.99 18.43
N PRO A 199 -0.78 2.52 18.78
CA PRO A 199 -0.67 3.74 19.57
C PRO A 199 -1.10 4.95 18.74
N ASN A 200 -1.81 5.89 19.36
CA ASN A 200 -2.09 7.20 18.79
C ASN A 200 -0.96 8.15 19.15
N VAL A 201 -0.11 8.50 18.20
CA VAL A 201 1.05 9.38 18.42
C VAL A 201 0.74 10.77 17.85
N PRO A 202 0.63 11.81 18.70
CA PRO A 202 0.31 13.16 18.26
C PRO A 202 1.30 13.68 17.20
N GLY A 203 0.76 14.04 16.03
CA GLY A 203 1.56 14.61 14.94
C GLY A 203 2.20 13.58 14.00
N GLU A 204 1.97 12.30 14.21
CA GLU A 204 2.43 11.21 13.34
C GLU A 204 1.24 10.46 12.73
N TYR A 205 1.51 9.62 11.71
CA TYR A 205 0.51 8.70 11.19
C TYR A 205 0.59 7.37 11.94
N ASP A 206 -0.52 6.94 12.52
CA ASP A 206 -0.57 5.74 13.35
C ASP A 206 -0.52 4.45 12.52
N PHE A 207 -1.08 4.48 11.30
CA PHE A 207 -1.04 3.36 10.36
C PHE A 207 -1.13 3.82 8.91
N LYS A 208 -0.88 2.91 7.98
CA LYS A 208 -0.97 3.14 6.54
C LYS A 208 -1.72 2.01 5.85
N ILE A 209 -2.64 2.38 4.96
CA ILE A 209 -3.34 1.46 4.07
C ILE A 209 -2.79 1.64 2.67
N TYR A 210 -2.36 0.55 2.04
CA TYR A 210 -1.94 0.53 0.65
C TYR A 210 -3.14 0.24 -0.24
N GLY A 211 -3.54 1.24 -1.01
CA GLY A 211 -4.60 1.12 -2.01
C GLY A 211 -4.06 0.74 -3.39
N ASN A 212 -4.98 0.61 -4.33
CA ASN A 212 -4.71 0.28 -5.74
C ASN A 212 -4.79 1.53 -6.65
N ALA A 213 -4.66 2.72 -6.08
CA ALA A 213 -4.69 3.96 -6.85
C ALA A 213 -3.49 4.05 -7.80
N TYR A 214 -3.71 4.49 -9.03
CA TYR A 214 -2.65 4.71 -10.01
C TYR A 214 -2.97 5.90 -10.92
N TYR A 215 -1.91 6.51 -11.46
CA TYR A 215 -2.04 7.50 -12.52
C TYR A 215 -2.00 6.84 -13.89
N ASP A 216 -2.89 7.26 -14.79
CA ASP A 216 -2.85 6.84 -16.18
C ASP A 216 -1.63 7.44 -16.88
N MET A 217 -0.76 6.57 -17.39
CA MET A 217 0.45 6.97 -18.10
C MET A 217 0.13 7.77 -19.38
N TYR A 218 -0.95 7.46 -20.07
CA TYR A 218 -1.38 8.21 -21.26
C TYR A 218 -1.93 9.59 -20.91
N GLY A 219 -2.65 9.73 -19.79
CA GLY A 219 -3.11 11.01 -19.28
C GLY A 219 -1.96 11.95 -18.92
N THR A 220 -0.90 11.43 -18.33
CA THR A 220 0.32 12.18 -18.01
C THR A 220 1.05 12.65 -19.27
N LEU A 221 1.13 11.82 -20.31
CA LEU A 221 1.75 12.16 -21.59
C LEU A 221 0.98 13.23 -22.38
N LEU A 222 -0.33 13.34 -22.15
CA LEU A 222 -1.21 14.31 -22.80
C LEU A 222 -1.46 15.57 -21.96
N ASP A 223 -0.71 15.74 -20.86
CA ASP A 223 -0.87 16.84 -19.90
C ASP A 223 -2.29 16.87 -19.27
N LYS A 224 -2.95 15.72 -19.23
CA LYS A 224 -4.26 15.52 -18.63
C LYS A 224 -4.12 14.50 -17.52
N PRO A 225 -4.05 14.92 -16.24
CA PRO A 225 -4.00 13.97 -15.14
C PRO A 225 -5.23 13.07 -15.17
N GLY A 226 -4.99 11.78 -15.31
CA GLY A 226 -6.00 10.72 -15.29
C GLY A 226 -5.52 9.59 -14.39
N GLY A 227 -6.40 8.64 -14.09
CA GLY A 227 -6.04 7.49 -13.28
C GLY A 227 -7.26 6.89 -12.60
N ASN A 228 -7.00 5.99 -11.67
CA ASN A 228 -8.01 5.38 -10.83
C ASN A 228 -7.64 5.62 -9.36
N SER A 229 -8.56 6.18 -8.57
CA SER A 229 -8.32 6.50 -7.16
C SER A 229 -8.79 5.41 -6.20
N GLU A 230 -9.78 4.61 -6.58
CA GLU A 230 -10.40 3.53 -5.79
C GLU A 230 -10.50 3.86 -4.28
N PRO A 231 -11.20 4.93 -3.92
CA PRO A 231 -11.26 5.41 -2.55
C PRO A 231 -12.06 4.47 -1.65
N GLY A 232 -11.73 4.46 -0.36
CA GLY A 232 -12.47 3.72 0.67
C GLY A 232 -12.69 4.56 1.91
N ILE A 233 -13.65 4.12 2.73
CA ILE A 233 -13.89 4.65 4.08
C ILE A 233 -13.09 3.78 5.05
N VAL A 234 -12.47 4.40 6.05
CA VAL A 234 -11.72 3.72 7.10
C VAL A 234 -12.42 3.93 8.43
N LEU A 235 -12.70 2.82 9.10
CA LEU A 235 -13.22 2.82 10.47
C LEU A 235 -12.19 2.16 11.38
N VAL A 236 -12.15 2.59 12.62
CA VAL A 236 -11.33 2.01 13.66
C VAL A 236 -12.19 1.64 14.86
N SER A 237 -11.86 0.57 15.54
CA SER A 237 -12.48 0.13 16.77
C SER A 237 -11.40 -0.32 17.75
N LYS A 238 -11.63 -0.13 19.04
CA LYS A 238 -10.78 -0.64 20.10
C LYS A 238 -11.51 -1.81 20.75
N ASP A 239 -10.84 -2.95 20.83
CA ASP A 239 -11.33 -4.11 21.62
C ASP A 239 -11.30 -3.77 23.11
N THR A 240 -12.42 -3.24 23.62
CA THR A 240 -12.54 -2.76 25.00
C THR A 240 -12.88 -3.87 25.97
N ASN A 241 -13.49 -4.95 25.48
CA ASN A 241 -13.89 -6.10 26.29
C ASN A 241 -12.87 -7.25 26.25
N GLY A 242 -11.83 -7.15 25.39
CA GLY A 242 -10.71 -8.09 25.30
C GLY A 242 -11.08 -9.44 24.69
N ASN A 243 -12.20 -9.53 23.93
CA ASN A 243 -12.68 -10.78 23.35
C ASN A 243 -12.09 -11.09 21.95
N GLY A 244 -11.38 -10.14 21.33
CA GLY A 244 -10.75 -10.28 20.02
C GLY A 244 -11.74 -10.26 18.85
N LEU A 245 -13.00 -9.85 19.09
CA LEU A 245 -14.05 -9.74 18.09
C LEU A 245 -14.30 -8.29 17.68
N PRO A 246 -14.80 -8.01 16.47
CA PRO A 246 -15.07 -6.66 15.99
C PRO A 246 -16.47 -6.17 16.43
N ASP A 247 -16.84 -6.38 17.67
CA ASP A 247 -18.18 -6.12 18.23
C ASP A 247 -18.27 -4.87 19.13
N ASP A 248 -17.16 -4.13 19.27
CA ASP A 248 -17.09 -2.86 19.97
C ASP A 248 -17.49 -1.67 19.07
N GLU A 249 -17.50 -0.46 19.65
CA GLU A 249 -17.87 0.75 18.94
C GLU A 249 -16.87 1.12 17.84
N TRP A 250 -17.40 1.47 16.66
CA TRP A 250 -16.63 1.85 15.49
C TRP A 250 -16.65 3.35 15.26
N TYR A 251 -15.51 3.91 14.91
CA TYR A 251 -15.31 5.33 14.62
C TYR A 251 -14.81 5.52 13.20
N GLU A 252 -15.54 6.33 12.40
CA GLU A 252 -15.10 6.70 11.06
C GLU A 252 -13.98 7.74 11.13
N LEU A 253 -12.86 7.47 10.44
CA LEU A 253 -11.80 8.44 10.27
C LEU A 253 -12.18 9.45 9.19
N ALA A 254 -12.07 10.75 9.49
CA ALA A 254 -12.43 11.82 8.59
C ALA A 254 -11.45 11.89 7.40
N GLY A 255 -11.86 11.33 6.27
CA GLY A 255 -11.16 11.45 4.99
C GLY A 255 -11.39 12.79 4.31
N SER A 256 -10.81 13.00 3.11
CA SER A 256 -10.88 14.24 2.34
C SER A 256 -12.32 14.70 2.07
N GLU A 257 -13.21 13.75 1.81
CA GLU A 257 -14.61 14.03 1.47
C GLU A 257 -15.57 13.99 2.67
N TYR A 258 -15.05 13.78 3.89
CA TYR A 258 -15.89 13.62 5.10
C TYR A 258 -16.86 14.79 5.32
N ASN A 259 -16.42 16.03 5.08
CA ASN A 259 -17.24 17.24 5.21
C ASN A 259 -17.75 17.79 3.88
N SER A 260 -17.59 17.07 2.78
CA SER A 260 -18.07 17.48 1.48
C SER A 260 -19.62 17.52 1.45
N PRO A 261 -20.24 18.60 0.94
CA PRO A 261 -21.69 18.64 0.79
C PRO A 261 -22.22 17.63 -0.24
N ALA A 262 -21.36 17.06 -1.07
CA ALA A 262 -21.71 16.02 -2.03
C ALA A 262 -21.71 14.60 -1.39
N THR A 263 -21.19 14.45 -0.18
CA THR A 263 -21.14 13.15 0.49
C THR A 263 -22.54 12.72 0.94
N ILE A 264 -22.97 11.56 0.43
CA ILE A 264 -24.22 10.93 0.83
C ILE A 264 -23.94 10.03 2.04
N ARG A 265 -24.48 10.40 3.20
CA ARG A 265 -24.37 9.59 4.41
C ARG A 265 -25.43 8.50 4.44
N ASN A 266 -25.11 7.39 5.09
CA ASN A 266 -25.99 6.21 5.18
C ASN A 266 -26.45 5.74 3.78
N TYR A 267 -25.51 5.77 2.82
CA TYR A 267 -25.78 5.23 1.49
C TYR A 267 -25.80 3.71 1.56
N GLU A 268 -26.87 3.13 1.04
CA GLU A 268 -27.06 1.68 1.02
C GLU A 268 -27.28 1.21 -0.42
N ILE A 269 -26.73 0.06 -0.74
CA ILE A 269 -26.90 -0.62 -2.03
C ILE A 269 -27.26 -2.08 -1.82
N THR A 270 -28.23 -2.57 -2.58
CA THR A 270 -28.64 -3.96 -2.61
C THR A 270 -28.25 -4.56 -3.94
N TYR A 271 -27.48 -5.64 -3.92
CA TYR A 271 -27.13 -6.44 -5.08
C TYR A 271 -27.99 -7.69 -5.15
N TYR A 272 -28.44 -8.02 -6.35
CA TYR A 272 -29.27 -9.18 -6.59
C TYR A 272 -28.44 -10.26 -7.29
N ARG A 273 -28.39 -11.45 -6.67
CA ARG A 273 -27.70 -12.60 -7.27
C ARG A 273 -28.33 -12.92 -8.63
N PRO A 274 -27.55 -12.95 -9.71
CA PRO A 274 -28.09 -13.21 -11.04
C PRO A 274 -28.48 -14.67 -11.22
N THR A 275 -29.48 -14.90 -12.08
CA THR A 275 -29.87 -16.22 -12.56
C THR A 275 -30.01 -16.12 -14.09
N PRO A 276 -29.15 -16.79 -14.89
CA PRO A 276 -28.05 -17.67 -14.46
C PRO A 276 -26.91 -16.94 -13.75
N ALA A 277 -26.03 -17.68 -13.07
CA ALA A 277 -24.97 -17.13 -12.22
C ALA A 277 -23.98 -16.24 -12.97
N ASP A 278 -23.78 -16.47 -14.26
CA ASP A 278 -22.95 -15.70 -15.17
C ASP A 278 -23.66 -14.48 -15.79
N GLY A 279 -24.84 -14.13 -15.30
CA GLY A 279 -25.58 -12.92 -15.70
C GLY A 279 -24.99 -11.64 -15.12
N ASP A 280 -25.50 -10.50 -15.64
CA ASP A 280 -25.21 -9.17 -15.07
C ASP A 280 -25.81 -9.05 -13.68
N VAL A 281 -25.08 -8.39 -12.75
CA VAL A 281 -25.54 -8.24 -11.38
C VAL A 281 -26.38 -6.96 -11.26
N LYS A 282 -27.70 -7.13 -11.08
CA LYS A 282 -28.60 -5.98 -10.80
C LYS A 282 -28.30 -5.41 -9.43
N TRP A 283 -28.38 -4.07 -9.31
CA TRP A 283 -28.33 -3.37 -8.04
C TRP A 283 -29.41 -2.29 -7.92
N LYS A 284 -29.74 -1.94 -6.69
CA LYS A 284 -30.61 -0.81 -6.34
C LYS A 284 -30.08 -0.14 -5.07
N ASP A 285 -30.12 1.20 -5.01
CA ASP A 285 -29.70 1.98 -3.85
C ASP A 285 -30.89 2.57 -3.07
N ASN A 286 -30.59 3.13 -1.89
CA ASN A 286 -31.56 3.82 -1.05
C ASN A 286 -31.88 5.26 -1.54
N GLN A 287 -31.24 5.71 -2.63
CA GLN A 287 -31.58 6.97 -3.31
C GLN A 287 -32.58 6.76 -4.46
N GLY A 288 -33.06 5.52 -4.65
CA GLY A 288 -34.01 5.14 -5.69
C GLY A 288 -33.39 4.90 -7.07
N LYS A 289 -32.06 4.83 -7.18
CA LYS A 289 -31.39 4.47 -8.43
C LYS A 289 -31.25 2.97 -8.52
N GLU A 290 -31.23 2.46 -9.75
CA GLU A 290 -30.92 1.07 -10.05
C GLU A 290 -30.05 0.94 -11.31
N GLY A 291 -29.35 -0.16 -11.44
CA GLY A 291 -28.49 -0.44 -12.57
C GLY A 291 -27.95 -1.85 -12.55
N TYR A 292 -26.88 -2.07 -13.31
CA TYR A 292 -26.23 -3.37 -13.45
C TYR A 292 -24.71 -3.22 -13.35
N ILE A 293 -24.05 -4.22 -12.76
CA ILE A 293 -22.65 -4.49 -12.99
C ILE A 293 -22.62 -5.43 -14.20
N TYR A 294 -22.23 -4.86 -15.35
CA TYR A 294 -22.23 -5.60 -16.61
C TYR A 294 -21.03 -6.53 -16.71
N ARG A 295 -21.28 -7.73 -17.25
CA ARG A 295 -20.22 -8.65 -17.66
C ARG A 295 -19.39 -8.03 -18.78
N ASN A 296 -18.10 -8.30 -18.77
CA ASN A 296 -17.20 -7.87 -19.83
C ASN A 296 -16.39 -9.04 -20.40
N THR A 297 -15.74 -8.81 -21.54
CA THR A 297 -15.01 -9.85 -22.27
C THR A 297 -13.63 -10.14 -21.73
N TYR A 298 -13.12 -9.32 -20.79
CA TYR A 298 -11.79 -9.49 -20.22
C TYR A 298 -11.80 -10.33 -18.94
N HIS A 299 -12.94 -10.34 -18.24
CA HIS A 299 -13.14 -11.06 -16.98
C HIS A 299 -14.28 -12.07 -17.18
N THR A 300 -13.92 -13.30 -17.56
CA THR A 300 -14.87 -14.31 -18.03
C THR A 300 -15.19 -15.41 -17.01
N GLN A 301 -14.75 -15.24 -15.73
CA GLN A 301 -15.08 -16.20 -14.66
C GLN A 301 -16.59 -16.36 -14.49
N GLY A 302 -17.02 -17.48 -13.89
CA GLY A 302 -18.41 -17.91 -13.84
C GLY A 302 -19.41 -16.96 -13.21
N SER A 303 -18.98 -16.08 -12.25
CA SER A 303 -19.88 -15.12 -11.64
C SER A 303 -19.13 -13.86 -11.17
N TYR A 304 -19.81 -12.71 -11.23
CA TYR A 304 -19.38 -11.46 -10.59
C TYR A 304 -20.00 -11.28 -9.19
N TYR A 305 -20.87 -12.19 -8.80
CA TYR A 305 -21.44 -12.24 -7.46
C TYR A 305 -20.56 -13.17 -6.59
N PRO A 306 -20.27 -12.81 -5.32
CA PRO A 306 -19.51 -13.69 -4.42
C PRO A 306 -20.12 -15.09 -4.33
N ALA A 307 -19.27 -16.12 -4.30
CA ALA A 307 -19.67 -17.53 -4.30
C ALA A 307 -20.49 -17.93 -3.05
#